data_4a0645aafb9de6112b7613128d4fc8b4
#
_entry.id   4a0645aafb9de6112b7613128d4fc8b4
#
_cell.length_a   1.000
_cell.length_b   1.000
_cell.length_c   1.000
_cell.angle_alpha   90.00
_cell.angle_beta   90.00
_cell.angle_gamma   90.00
#
_symmetry.space_group_name_H-M   'P 1'
#
loop_
_entity.id
_entity.type
_entity.pdbx_description
1 polymer ?
#
loop_
_entity_poly.entity_id
_entity_poly.type
_entity_poly.pdbx_seq_one_letter_code
_entity_poly.pdbx_strand_id
1 'polypeptide(L)'
;GPEKTILGGEQWAWLEQTLKDSDATFKLYISPTPVVGPDRKTKNDNHSNATYAHEGRRLRELLSSTRGAFVINGDRHWQYHSIDATTGLNEFGCGPASDAHAGGWKPGNRLPEHQFLRVAGGFMSVQISATKMTLQTHDVSGQVVYEHLIEAAADGE
;
A
#
# COMPACT_ATOMS: atom_id res chain seq x y z
N GLY A 1 14.09 1.58 -17.47
CA GLY A 1 14.78 0.29 -17.64
C GLY A 1 15.14 -0.32 -16.30
N PRO A 2 15.72 -1.53 -16.28
CA PRO A 2 16.02 -2.23 -15.02
C PRO A 2 17.03 -1.52 -14.10
N GLU A 3 17.81 -0.61 -14.64
CA GLU A 3 18.75 0.23 -13.87
C GLU A 3 18.08 1.37 -13.09
N LYS A 4 16.82 1.70 -13.38
CA LYS A 4 16.11 2.73 -12.63
C LYS A 4 15.58 2.16 -11.32
N THR A 5 16.04 2.74 -10.22
CA THR A 5 15.66 2.34 -8.86
C THR A 5 15.20 3.53 -8.03
N ILE A 6 14.34 3.29 -7.07
CA ILE A 6 13.99 4.21 -5.97
C ILE A 6 14.77 3.79 -4.72
N LEU A 7 14.83 2.49 -4.45
CA LEU A 7 15.48 1.95 -3.26
C LEU A 7 17.01 1.93 -3.38
N GLY A 8 17.54 1.59 -4.58
CA GLY A 8 18.96 1.32 -4.74
C GLY A 8 19.39 -0.01 -4.10
N GLY A 9 20.67 -0.40 -4.33
CA GLY A 9 21.15 -1.72 -3.96
C GLY A 9 21.21 -1.99 -2.45
N GLU A 10 21.62 -1.01 -1.66
CA GLU A 10 21.75 -1.16 -0.19
C GLU A 10 20.39 -1.33 0.49
N GLN A 11 19.42 -0.46 0.18
CA GLN A 11 18.08 -0.58 0.76
C GLN A 11 17.38 -1.84 0.28
N TRP A 12 17.61 -2.25 -0.97
CA TRP A 12 17.05 -3.49 -1.48
C TRP A 12 17.58 -4.70 -0.69
N ALA A 13 18.89 -4.82 -0.52
CA ALA A 13 19.49 -5.91 0.25
C ALA A 13 19.02 -5.92 1.71
N TRP A 14 18.93 -4.75 2.33
CA TRP A 14 18.39 -4.60 3.67
C TRP A 14 16.93 -5.07 3.77
N LEU A 15 16.09 -4.69 2.81
CA LEU A 15 14.68 -5.07 2.78
C LEU A 15 14.51 -6.59 2.65
N GLU A 16 15.20 -7.20 1.69
CA GLU A 16 15.17 -8.66 1.49
C GLU A 16 15.61 -9.41 2.76
N GLN A 17 16.69 -8.97 3.39
CA GLN A 17 17.18 -9.60 4.61
C GLN A 17 16.22 -9.41 5.78
N THR A 18 15.68 -8.19 5.97
CA THR A 18 14.74 -7.89 7.04
C THR A 18 13.46 -8.72 6.92
N LEU A 19 12.91 -8.85 5.71
CA LEU A 19 11.71 -9.65 5.49
C LEU A 19 11.97 -11.14 5.71
N LYS A 20 13.14 -11.62 5.30
CA LYS A 20 13.55 -13.02 5.47
C LYS A 20 13.74 -13.40 6.94
N ASP A 21 14.34 -12.52 7.72
CA ASP A 21 14.69 -12.78 9.13
C ASP A 21 13.50 -12.53 10.08
N SER A 22 12.44 -11.89 9.61
CA SER A 22 11.28 -11.55 10.43
C SER A 22 10.34 -12.73 10.60
N ASP A 23 10.07 -13.11 11.84
CA ASP A 23 9.04 -14.07 12.26
C ASP A 23 7.68 -13.41 12.58
N ALA A 24 7.57 -12.07 12.44
CA ALA A 24 6.34 -11.34 12.71
C ALA A 24 5.16 -11.84 11.85
N THR A 25 4.00 -12.01 12.49
CA THR A 25 2.76 -12.42 11.83
C THR A 25 2.34 -11.44 10.74
N PHE A 26 2.47 -10.14 11.00
CA PHE A 26 2.13 -9.05 10.08
C PHE A 26 3.34 -8.17 9.82
N LYS A 27 3.55 -7.82 8.56
CA LYS A 27 4.68 -6.99 8.11
C LYS A 27 4.15 -5.80 7.30
N LEU A 28 4.38 -4.60 7.80
CA LEU A 28 3.93 -3.36 7.18
C LEU A 28 5.08 -2.71 6.41
N TYR A 29 5.00 -2.72 5.10
CA TYR A 29 5.90 -1.93 4.26
C TYR A 29 5.35 -0.51 4.13
N ILE A 30 5.96 0.45 4.82
CA ILE A 30 5.55 1.85 4.77
C ILE A 30 6.33 2.54 3.64
N SER A 31 5.61 2.92 2.59
CA SER A 31 6.16 3.58 1.41
C SER A 31 5.77 5.06 1.38
N PRO A 32 6.68 5.97 0.97
CA PRO A 32 6.29 7.35 0.76
C PRO A 32 5.28 7.53 -0.40
N THR A 33 5.29 6.62 -1.39
CA THR A 33 4.47 6.72 -2.61
C THR A 33 3.90 5.35 -2.99
N PRO A 34 2.92 5.27 -3.92
CA PRO A 34 2.29 4.02 -4.33
C PRO A 34 3.27 2.96 -4.86
N VAL A 35 3.06 1.72 -4.45
CA VAL A 35 3.73 0.50 -4.95
C VAL A 35 2.81 -0.30 -5.87
N VAL A 36 1.55 -0.45 -5.48
CA VAL A 36 0.48 -1.08 -6.27
C VAL A 36 -0.25 -0.03 -7.10
N GLY A 37 -0.73 1.03 -6.47
CA GLY A 37 -1.53 2.06 -7.12
C GLY A 37 -2.99 1.63 -7.32
N PRO A 38 -3.64 2.03 -8.42
CA PRO A 38 -3.10 2.82 -9.54
C PRO A 38 -2.85 4.28 -9.19
N ASP A 39 -1.93 4.91 -9.92
CA ASP A 39 -1.65 6.34 -9.81
C ASP A 39 -1.79 7.04 -11.17
N ARG A 40 -1.76 8.36 -11.15
CA ARG A 40 -1.81 9.21 -12.34
C ARG A 40 -0.63 8.89 -13.27
N LYS A 41 -0.90 8.65 -14.54
CA LYS A 41 0.11 8.27 -15.56
C LYS A 41 1.24 9.31 -15.73
N THR A 42 0.98 10.56 -15.34
CA THR A 42 1.96 11.66 -15.41
C THR A 42 2.97 11.64 -14.27
N LYS A 43 2.74 10.82 -13.23
CA LYS A 43 3.67 10.66 -12.11
C LYS A 43 4.80 9.72 -12.46
N ASN A 44 6.00 10.07 -12.02
CA ASN A 44 7.23 9.33 -12.30
C ASN A 44 8.08 9.13 -11.03
N ASP A 45 7.45 9.15 -9.88
CA ASP A 45 8.05 9.17 -8.54
C ASP A 45 7.66 7.94 -7.68
N ASN A 46 7.12 6.88 -8.30
CA ASN A 46 6.56 5.74 -7.59
C ASN A 46 6.75 4.42 -8.35
N HIS A 47 6.61 3.31 -7.63
CA HIS A 47 6.76 1.95 -8.16
C HIS A 47 5.56 1.45 -8.97
N SER A 48 4.40 2.10 -8.85
CA SER A 48 3.18 1.69 -9.58
C SER A 48 3.19 2.12 -11.05
N ASN A 49 4.03 3.10 -11.43
CA ASN A 49 4.06 3.67 -12.77
C ASN A 49 5.25 3.19 -13.63
N ALA A 50 5.18 3.49 -14.92
CA ALA A 50 6.09 2.99 -15.94
C ALA A 50 7.58 3.32 -15.69
N THR A 51 7.88 4.45 -15.03
CA THR A 51 9.26 4.90 -14.80
C THR A 51 10.08 3.90 -13.99
N TYR A 52 9.48 3.30 -12.96
CA TYR A 52 10.11 2.32 -12.08
C TYR A 52 9.42 0.95 -12.13
N ALA A 53 8.76 0.64 -13.24
CA ALA A 53 7.96 -0.58 -13.39
C ALA A 53 8.74 -1.88 -13.13
N HIS A 54 10.05 -1.90 -13.45
CA HIS A 54 10.88 -3.08 -13.21
C HIS A 54 11.10 -3.32 -11.71
N GLU A 55 11.57 -2.31 -10.98
CA GLU A 55 11.75 -2.41 -9.54
C GLU A 55 10.40 -2.59 -8.83
N GLY A 56 9.34 -1.88 -9.28
CA GLY A 56 7.99 -1.99 -8.73
C GLY A 56 7.41 -3.39 -8.83
N ARG A 57 7.61 -4.09 -9.97
CA ARG A 57 7.20 -5.49 -10.12
C ARG A 57 7.96 -6.39 -9.15
N ARG A 58 9.28 -6.28 -9.12
CA ARG A 58 10.13 -7.04 -8.21
C ARG A 58 9.74 -6.81 -6.74
N LEU A 59 9.42 -5.57 -6.36
CA LEU A 59 8.98 -5.22 -5.02
C LEU A 59 7.62 -5.85 -4.68
N ARG A 60 6.66 -5.81 -5.59
CA ARG A 60 5.36 -6.46 -5.39
C ARG A 60 5.49 -7.98 -5.29
N GLU A 61 6.32 -8.61 -6.11
CA GLU A 61 6.63 -10.04 -6.03
C GLU A 61 7.27 -10.41 -4.69
N LEU A 62 8.26 -9.65 -4.22
CA LEU A 62 8.90 -9.85 -2.93
C LEU A 62 7.90 -9.75 -1.78
N LEU A 63 7.13 -8.66 -1.73
CA LEU A 63 6.17 -8.43 -0.65
C LEU A 63 5.03 -9.46 -0.67
N SER A 64 4.51 -9.83 -1.84
CA SER A 64 3.42 -10.81 -1.96
C SER A 64 3.85 -12.22 -1.59
N SER A 65 5.11 -12.58 -1.82
CA SER A 65 5.68 -13.87 -1.38
C SER A 65 6.06 -13.89 0.10
N THR A 66 6.04 -12.72 0.75
CA THR A 66 6.32 -12.60 2.18
C THR A 66 5.03 -12.73 2.98
N ARG A 67 4.92 -13.78 3.81
CA ARG A 67 3.73 -14.02 4.64
C ARG A 67 3.38 -12.80 5.49
N GLY A 68 2.13 -12.36 5.40
CA GLY A 68 1.59 -11.27 6.20
C GLY A 68 2.10 -9.88 5.83
N ALA A 69 2.67 -9.69 4.62
CA ALA A 69 3.13 -8.38 4.17
C ALA A 69 2.06 -7.64 3.38
N PHE A 70 1.98 -6.32 3.61
CA PHE A 70 1.17 -5.37 2.85
C PHE A 70 1.78 -3.98 2.90
N VAL A 71 1.25 -3.10 2.05
CA VAL A 71 1.76 -1.75 1.85
C VAL A 71 0.83 -0.73 2.46
N ILE A 72 1.41 0.24 3.17
CA ILE A 72 0.75 1.50 3.52
C ILE A 72 1.54 2.63 2.86
N ASN A 73 0.86 3.55 2.20
CA ASN A 73 1.53 4.69 1.59
C ASN A 73 0.86 6.04 1.89
N GLY A 74 1.63 7.09 1.66
CA GLY A 74 1.23 8.48 1.75
C GLY A 74 1.29 9.22 0.40
N ASP A 75 1.55 10.54 0.46
CA ASP A 75 1.73 11.49 -0.64
C ASP A 75 0.52 11.66 -1.58
N ARG A 76 -0.33 10.67 -1.75
CA ARG A 76 -1.51 10.81 -2.61
C ARG A 76 -2.66 11.42 -1.83
N HIS A 77 -3.33 12.38 -2.45
CA HIS A 77 -4.35 13.19 -1.81
C HIS A 77 -5.76 12.57 -1.91
N TRP A 78 -5.82 11.23 -1.87
CA TRP A 78 -7.04 10.42 -1.78
C TRP A 78 -6.80 9.16 -0.98
N GLN A 79 -7.83 8.68 -0.33
CA GLN A 79 -7.82 7.44 0.45
C GLN A 79 -8.20 6.28 -0.45
N TYR A 80 -7.52 5.15 -0.34
CA TYR A 80 -7.86 3.96 -1.12
C TYR A 80 -7.35 2.67 -0.47
N HIS A 81 -7.97 1.57 -0.87
CA HIS A 81 -7.45 0.22 -0.75
C HIS A 81 -7.38 -0.39 -2.15
N SER A 82 -6.24 -0.89 -2.54
CA SER A 82 -6.02 -1.56 -3.83
C SER A 82 -5.40 -2.92 -3.64
N ILE A 83 -5.72 -3.83 -4.57
CA ILE A 83 -5.10 -5.16 -4.67
C ILE A 83 -4.42 -5.26 -6.03
N ASP A 84 -3.14 -5.63 -6.04
CA ASP A 84 -2.40 -5.89 -7.28
C ASP A 84 -2.98 -7.11 -8.00
N ALA A 85 -3.43 -6.92 -9.23
CA ALA A 85 -4.11 -7.96 -10.00
C ALA A 85 -3.22 -9.18 -10.33
N THR A 86 -1.89 -9.00 -10.29
CA THR A 86 -0.92 -10.06 -10.62
C THR A 86 -0.49 -10.84 -9.39
N THR A 87 -0.22 -10.13 -8.30
CA THR A 87 0.41 -10.72 -7.10
C THR A 87 -0.55 -10.88 -5.93
N GLY A 88 -1.71 -10.20 -5.94
CA GLY A 88 -2.65 -10.16 -4.81
C GLY A 88 -2.19 -9.25 -3.66
N LEU A 89 -1.07 -8.52 -3.81
CA LEU A 89 -0.56 -7.63 -2.78
C LEU A 89 -1.55 -6.52 -2.45
N ASN A 90 -1.84 -6.34 -1.18
CA ASN A 90 -2.71 -5.27 -0.69
C ASN A 90 -1.93 -4.00 -0.41
N GLU A 91 -2.49 -2.86 -0.83
CA GLU A 91 -1.96 -1.53 -0.57
C GLU A 91 -3.05 -0.58 -0.07
N PHE A 92 -2.72 0.19 0.98
CA PHE A 92 -3.63 1.15 1.60
C PHE A 92 -3.02 2.56 1.53
N GLY A 93 -3.71 3.48 0.85
CA GLY A 93 -3.36 4.90 0.78
C GLY A 93 -4.07 5.69 1.86
N CYS A 94 -3.30 6.37 2.72
CA CYS A 94 -3.85 7.12 3.86
C CYS A 94 -4.64 8.37 3.45
N GLY A 95 -4.34 8.95 2.30
CA GLY A 95 -4.90 10.23 1.87
C GLY A 95 -4.34 11.44 2.64
N PRO A 96 -4.88 12.64 2.40
CA PRO A 96 -4.47 13.84 3.09
C PRO A 96 -5.17 13.96 4.46
N ALA A 97 -4.54 14.66 5.42
CA ALA A 97 -5.10 14.88 6.75
C ALA A 97 -6.27 15.88 6.78
N SER A 98 -6.57 16.56 5.68
CA SER A 98 -7.67 17.53 5.58
C SER A 98 -8.36 17.49 4.22
N ASP A 99 -9.66 17.83 4.20
CA ASP A 99 -10.44 17.93 2.95
C ASP A 99 -9.92 19.01 2.01
N ALA A 100 -9.30 20.07 2.53
CA ALA A 100 -8.72 21.15 1.72
C ALA A 100 -7.59 20.67 0.81
N HIS A 101 -6.93 19.58 1.13
CA HIS A 101 -5.86 18.98 0.34
C HIS A 101 -6.31 17.76 -0.46
N ALA A 102 -7.58 17.36 -0.35
CA ALA A 102 -8.10 16.24 -1.13
C ALA A 102 -8.19 16.58 -2.61
N GLY A 103 -7.75 15.67 -3.47
CA GLY A 103 -7.78 15.88 -4.91
C GLY A 103 -6.78 15.01 -5.68
N GLY A 104 -6.58 15.36 -6.96
CA GLY A 104 -5.62 14.66 -7.82
C GLY A 104 -6.12 13.36 -8.42
N TRP A 105 -7.22 12.81 -7.93
CA TRP A 105 -7.97 11.70 -8.52
C TRP A 105 -9.43 12.11 -8.72
N LYS A 106 -10.08 11.58 -9.74
CA LYS A 106 -11.52 11.89 -9.97
C LYS A 106 -12.37 11.05 -9.02
N PRO A 107 -13.25 11.66 -8.22
CA PRO A 107 -14.25 10.92 -7.46
C PRO A 107 -15.05 10.00 -8.40
N GLY A 108 -15.27 8.75 -7.98
CA GLY A 108 -15.99 7.76 -8.78
C GLY A 108 -15.17 7.09 -9.89
N ASN A 109 -13.95 7.53 -10.21
CA ASN A 109 -13.07 6.85 -11.17
C ASN A 109 -12.38 5.64 -10.49
N ARG A 110 -13.19 4.61 -10.17
CA ARG A 110 -12.65 3.34 -9.64
C ARG A 110 -12.10 2.51 -10.81
N LEU A 111 -10.87 2.04 -10.63
CA LEU A 111 -10.25 1.05 -11.50
C LEU A 111 -10.38 -0.34 -10.87
N PRO A 112 -10.15 -1.42 -11.63
CA PRO A 112 -10.36 -2.80 -11.12
C PRO A 112 -9.60 -3.12 -9.84
N GLU A 113 -8.43 -2.53 -9.64
CA GLU A 113 -7.60 -2.73 -8.46
C GLU A 113 -8.22 -2.16 -7.18
N HIS A 114 -9.04 -1.09 -7.29
CA HIS A 114 -9.62 -0.40 -6.13
C HIS A 114 -10.72 -1.23 -5.45
N GLN A 115 -10.48 -1.66 -4.25
CA GLN A 115 -11.50 -2.21 -3.34
C GLN A 115 -12.25 -1.09 -2.64
N PHE A 116 -11.55 0.00 -2.34
CA PHE A 116 -12.09 1.22 -1.77
C PHE A 116 -11.41 2.43 -2.42
N LEU A 117 -12.15 3.51 -2.61
CA LEU A 117 -11.65 4.80 -3.11
C LEU A 117 -12.49 5.94 -2.55
N ARG A 118 -11.82 6.92 -1.94
CA ARG A 118 -12.45 8.15 -1.42
C ARG A 118 -11.52 9.34 -1.65
N VAL A 119 -12.00 10.36 -2.34
CA VAL A 119 -11.25 11.61 -2.59
C VAL A 119 -11.70 12.64 -1.56
N ALA A 120 -11.20 12.50 -0.34
CA ALA A 120 -11.46 13.38 0.80
C ALA A 120 -10.33 13.22 1.83
N GLY A 121 -10.28 14.11 2.81
CA GLY A 121 -9.33 14.07 3.92
C GLY A 121 -9.70 13.05 4.99
N GLY A 122 -8.72 12.72 5.82
CA GLY A 122 -8.87 11.82 6.95
C GLY A 122 -7.54 11.19 7.38
N PHE A 123 -7.63 10.03 8.00
CA PHE A 123 -6.46 9.30 8.46
C PHE A 123 -6.74 7.78 8.47
N MET A 124 -5.72 7.01 8.75
CA MET A 124 -5.83 5.56 8.90
C MET A 124 -5.38 5.15 10.29
N SER A 125 -6.09 4.19 10.90
CA SER A 125 -5.65 3.48 12.09
C SER A 125 -5.45 2.01 11.79
N VAL A 126 -4.48 1.39 12.47
CA VAL A 126 -4.18 -0.04 12.36
C VAL A 126 -4.18 -0.63 13.76
N GLN A 127 -5.03 -1.62 13.98
CA GLN A 127 -5.09 -2.38 15.22
C GLN A 127 -4.59 -3.80 14.94
N ILE A 128 -3.59 -4.24 15.70
CA ILE A 128 -2.93 -5.54 15.49
C ILE A 128 -3.02 -6.37 16.76
N SER A 129 -3.44 -7.63 16.60
CA SER A 129 -3.33 -8.69 17.60
C SER A 129 -2.46 -9.83 17.06
N ALA A 130 -2.25 -10.88 17.83
CA ALA A 130 -1.50 -12.05 17.37
C ALA A 130 -2.13 -12.75 16.15
N THR A 131 -3.45 -12.68 16.01
CA THR A 131 -4.20 -13.46 15.01
C THR A 131 -4.92 -12.63 13.97
N LYS A 132 -5.03 -11.32 14.17
CA LYS A 132 -5.75 -10.44 13.23
C LYS A 132 -5.20 -9.03 13.24
N MET A 133 -5.35 -8.38 12.10
CA MET A 133 -5.11 -6.96 11.94
C MET A 133 -6.33 -6.31 11.31
N THR A 134 -6.74 -5.18 11.86
CA THR A 134 -7.83 -4.36 11.34
C THR A 134 -7.28 -3.00 10.90
N LEU A 135 -7.46 -2.68 9.62
CA LEU A 135 -7.17 -1.35 9.09
C LEU A 135 -8.49 -0.59 8.97
N GLN A 136 -8.54 0.60 9.55
CA GLN A 136 -9.70 1.49 9.45
C GLN A 136 -9.29 2.80 8.82
N THR A 137 -10.01 3.19 7.76
CA THR A 137 -9.89 4.52 7.18
C THR A 137 -10.96 5.41 7.80
N HIS A 138 -10.54 6.56 8.29
CA HIS A 138 -11.39 7.54 8.95
C HIS A 138 -11.52 8.79 8.09
N ASP A 139 -12.65 9.49 8.21
CA ASP A 139 -12.78 10.86 7.73
C ASP A 139 -12.16 11.88 8.69
N VAL A 140 -12.23 13.16 8.34
CA VAL A 140 -11.69 14.25 9.19
C VAL A 140 -12.42 14.42 10.53
N SER A 141 -13.62 13.86 10.68
CA SER A 141 -14.38 13.86 11.95
C SER A 141 -14.03 12.67 12.86
N GLY A 142 -13.24 11.71 12.35
CA GLY A 142 -12.91 10.47 13.03
C GLY A 142 -13.90 9.33 12.80
N GLN A 143 -14.91 9.53 11.94
CA GLN A 143 -15.85 8.46 11.59
C GLN A 143 -15.14 7.43 10.69
N VAL A 144 -15.31 6.13 10.98
CA VAL A 144 -14.84 5.04 10.12
C VAL A 144 -15.67 5.04 8.83
N VAL A 145 -14.99 5.19 7.71
CA VAL A 145 -15.60 5.19 6.36
C VAL A 145 -15.26 3.93 5.56
N TYR A 146 -14.25 3.19 6.00
CA TYR A 146 -13.87 1.91 5.44
C TYR A 146 -13.12 1.07 6.47
N GLU A 147 -13.34 -0.24 6.47
CA GLU A 147 -12.64 -1.19 7.32
C GLU A 147 -12.21 -2.41 6.49
N HIS A 148 -11.01 -2.91 6.76
CA HIS A 148 -10.50 -4.15 6.20
C HIS A 148 -9.87 -4.99 7.28
N LEU A 149 -10.34 -6.24 7.41
CA LEU A 149 -9.83 -7.23 8.35
C LEU A 149 -8.89 -8.20 7.61
N ILE A 150 -7.73 -8.43 8.19
CA ILE A 150 -6.77 -9.44 7.74
C ILE A 150 -6.56 -10.42 8.88
N GLU A 151 -6.83 -11.68 8.63
CA GLU A 151 -6.54 -12.76 9.57
C GLU A 151 -5.13 -13.32 9.33
N ALA A 152 -4.46 -13.70 10.42
CA ALA A 152 -3.20 -14.40 10.30
C ALA A 152 -3.43 -15.72 9.54
N ALA A 153 -2.55 -16.02 8.59
CA ALA A 153 -2.57 -17.34 7.98
C ALA A 153 -2.37 -18.42 9.07
N ALA A 154 -3.20 -19.46 9.06
CA ALA A 154 -3.04 -20.56 9.98
C ALA A 154 -1.62 -21.14 9.90
N ASP A 155 -1.04 -21.49 11.05
CA ASP A 155 0.25 -22.16 11.08
C ASP A 155 0.08 -23.59 10.55
N GLY A 156 0.63 -23.83 9.39
CA GLY A 156 0.81 -25.17 8.84
C GLY A 156 -0.24 -25.60 7.80
N GLU A 157 0.10 -25.44 6.56
CA GLU A 157 0.04 -26.52 5.56
C GLU A 157 1.21 -26.36 4.60
#